data_7a44bc71d35d453dc4f8bfa95905505b
#
_entry.id   7a44bc71d35d453dc4f8bfa95905505b
#
_cell.length_a   1.000
_cell.length_b   1.000
_cell.length_c   1.000
_cell.angle_alpha   90.00
_cell.angle_beta   90.00
_cell.angle_gamma   90.00
#
_symmetry.space_group_name_H-M   'P 1'
#
loop_
_entity.id
_entity.type
_entity.pdbx_description
1 polymer ?
#
loop_
_entity_poly.entity_id
_entity_poly.type
_entity_poly.pdbx_seq_one_letter_code
_entity_poly.pdbx_strand_id
1 'polypeptide(L)'
;KLQFVNFDLSIPDLTNRERDKLRFSVWEEYRSKKSSVSHNVMAGRIWENLTPEGHGMWDKFNLIILNSDTIYDDNQALAYMQKCIDCGFEGAIIRDLHTEYKFGSRPATMMKLKKFDDAEFECIGVEHTGNPDDKIGFNVRLVLKNDINDLVFSCTLTGTVNERLDILNNPPIGKSVTVKFYERTKNGLPFHANVVGIRDYEK
;
A
#
# COMPACT_ATOMS: atom_id res chain seq x y z
N LYS A 1 -7.90 -14.48 -19.11
CA LYS A 1 -8.65 -13.35 -19.69
C LYS A 1 -8.09 -12.06 -19.13
N LEU A 2 -7.73 -11.08 -19.97
CA LEU A 2 -7.23 -9.78 -19.51
C LEU A 2 -8.41 -8.84 -19.23
N GLN A 3 -8.33 -8.10 -18.10
CA GLN A 3 -9.27 -7.07 -17.72
C GLN A 3 -8.51 -5.75 -17.52
N PHE A 4 -9.09 -4.66 -18.00
CA PHE A 4 -8.59 -3.31 -17.76
C PHE A 4 -9.30 -2.72 -16.54
N VAL A 5 -8.52 -2.36 -15.52
CA VAL A 5 -9.05 -1.75 -14.29
C VAL A 5 -8.72 -0.27 -14.31
N ASN A 6 -9.76 0.58 -14.42
CA ASN A 6 -9.62 2.03 -14.39
C ASN A 6 -9.87 2.55 -12.97
N PHE A 7 -8.92 3.28 -12.41
CA PHE A 7 -9.01 3.89 -11.07
C PHE A 7 -8.97 5.43 -11.09
N ASP A 8 -8.55 6.05 -12.21
CA ASP A 8 -8.58 7.50 -12.40
C ASP A 8 -8.52 7.85 -13.91
N LEU A 9 -8.79 9.11 -14.23
CA LEU A 9 -8.59 9.71 -15.54
C LEU A 9 -7.47 10.76 -15.47
N SER A 10 -6.48 10.66 -16.36
CA SER A 10 -5.35 11.59 -16.43
C SER A 10 -5.73 12.87 -17.20
N ILE A 11 -6.69 13.63 -16.66
CA ILE A 11 -7.19 14.87 -17.25
C ILE A 11 -6.77 16.01 -16.32
N PRO A 12 -5.79 16.87 -16.71
CA PRO A 12 -5.49 18.10 -16.00
C PRO A 12 -6.71 19.03 -16.00
N ASP A 13 -6.72 20.01 -15.12
CA ASP A 13 -7.78 21.03 -14.98
C ASP A 13 -9.13 20.48 -14.48
N LEU A 14 -9.27 19.16 -14.28
CA LEU A 14 -10.43 18.58 -13.60
C LEU A 14 -10.06 18.14 -12.18
N THR A 15 -10.93 18.46 -11.25
CA THR A 15 -10.86 17.99 -9.86
C THR A 15 -11.10 16.48 -9.77
N ASN A 16 -10.71 15.84 -8.68
CA ASN A 16 -10.98 14.42 -8.43
C ASN A 16 -12.48 14.09 -8.57
N ARG A 17 -13.34 14.97 -8.02
CA ARG A 17 -14.81 14.81 -8.10
C ARG A 17 -15.30 14.80 -9.55
N GLU A 18 -14.80 15.69 -10.39
CA GLU A 18 -15.19 15.80 -11.80
C GLU A 18 -14.70 14.60 -12.61
N ARG A 19 -13.47 14.18 -12.38
CA ARG A 19 -12.91 12.98 -13.02
C ARG A 19 -13.67 11.71 -12.64
N ASP A 20 -14.06 11.55 -11.38
CA ASP A 20 -14.88 10.42 -10.94
C ASP A 20 -16.26 10.42 -11.61
N LYS A 21 -16.94 11.55 -11.68
CA LYS A 21 -18.22 11.67 -12.39
C LYS A 21 -18.10 11.28 -13.86
N LEU A 22 -17.06 11.79 -14.55
CA LEU A 22 -16.81 11.48 -15.95
C LEU A 22 -16.49 9.99 -16.13
N ARG A 23 -15.66 9.42 -15.27
CA ARG A 23 -15.28 8.01 -15.30
C ARG A 23 -16.50 7.09 -15.18
N PHE A 24 -17.39 7.38 -14.24
CA PHE A 24 -18.63 6.61 -14.07
C PHE A 24 -19.60 6.77 -15.23
N SER A 25 -19.76 7.97 -15.81
CA SER A 25 -20.62 8.18 -16.97
C SER A 25 -20.13 7.40 -18.21
N VAL A 26 -18.82 7.39 -18.46
CA VAL A 26 -18.21 6.59 -19.54
C VAL A 26 -18.44 5.10 -19.33
N TRP A 27 -18.34 4.63 -18.08
CA TRP A 27 -18.57 3.22 -17.77
C TRP A 27 -20.03 2.82 -17.96
N GLU A 28 -20.98 3.66 -17.55
CA GLU A 28 -22.41 3.42 -17.75
C GLU A 28 -22.77 3.36 -19.24
N GLU A 29 -22.21 4.24 -20.05
CA GLU A 29 -22.36 4.21 -21.50
C GLU A 29 -21.77 2.92 -22.10
N TYR A 30 -20.57 2.53 -21.69
CA TYR A 30 -19.93 1.27 -22.11
C TYR A 30 -20.77 0.06 -21.73
N ARG A 31 -21.28 0.03 -20.51
CA ARG A 31 -22.14 -1.04 -20.01
C ARG A 31 -23.45 -1.13 -20.77
N SER A 32 -24.10 -0.02 -21.04
CA SER A 32 -25.38 0.03 -21.78
C SER A 32 -25.26 -0.50 -23.20
N LYS A 33 -24.13 -0.25 -23.86
CA LYS A 33 -23.84 -0.75 -25.22
C LYS A 33 -23.52 -2.25 -25.25
N LYS A 34 -23.05 -2.83 -24.15
CA LYS A 34 -22.66 -4.25 -24.08
C LYS A 34 -23.70 -5.19 -23.48
N SER A 35 -24.71 -4.64 -22.81
CA SER A 35 -25.65 -5.45 -22.03
C SER A 35 -27.05 -5.45 -22.65
N SER A 36 -27.45 -6.62 -23.15
CA SER A 36 -28.85 -7.05 -23.21
C SER A 36 -29.39 -7.52 -21.83
N VAL A 37 -28.64 -7.31 -20.74
CA VAL A 37 -28.94 -7.76 -19.38
C VAL A 37 -29.43 -6.58 -18.54
N SER A 38 -30.59 -6.75 -17.93
CA SER A 38 -31.38 -5.77 -17.20
C SER A 38 -30.59 -4.81 -16.29
N HIS A 39 -31.08 -3.57 -16.25
CA HIS A 39 -30.56 -2.36 -15.61
C HIS A 39 -30.44 -2.37 -14.08
N ASN A 40 -30.47 -3.50 -13.38
CA ASN A 40 -30.58 -3.58 -11.92
C ASN A 40 -29.26 -3.79 -11.14
N VAL A 41 -28.13 -3.55 -11.77
CA VAL A 41 -26.83 -3.58 -11.02
C VAL A 41 -26.41 -2.16 -10.72
N MET A 42 -26.92 -1.64 -9.63
CA MET A 42 -26.57 -0.32 -9.10
C MET A 42 -25.08 -0.20 -8.74
N ALA A 43 -24.54 0.99 -8.93
CA ALA A 43 -23.17 1.37 -8.55
C ALA A 43 -22.80 1.09 -7.07
N GLY A 44 -23.78 0.88 -6.20
CA GLY A 44 -23.57 0.51 -4.78
C GLY A 44 -23.20 -0.96 -4.51
N ARG A 45 -23.28 -1.85 -5.49
CA ARG A 45 -23.08 -3.29 -5.31
C ARG A 45 -21.76 -3.82 -5.86
N ILE A 46 -20.82 -2.97 -6.23
CA ILE A 46 -19.50 -3.38 -6.72
C ILE A 46 -18.75 -4.19 -5.65
N TRP A 47 -18.95 -3.85 -4.38
CA TRP A 47 -18.34 -4.54 -3.25
C TRP A 47 -18.86 -5.96 -3.01
N GLU A 48 -20.14 -6.19 -3.19
CA GLU A 48 -20.76 -7.51 -3.01
C GLU A 48 -20.27 -8.53 -4.06
N ASN A 49 -19.74 -8.04 -5.19
CA ASN A 49 -19.23 -8.84 -6.30
C ASN A 49 -17.71 -8.96 -6.35
N LEU A 50 -16.98 -8.31 -5.44
CA LEU A 50 -15.52 -8.47 -5.28
C LEU A 50 -15.14 -9.63 -4.34
N THR A 51 -16.12 -10.30 -3.74
CA THR A 51 -15.88 -11.54 -3.00
C THR A 51 -15.51 -12.67 -3.97
N PRO A 52 -14.75 -13.68 -3.53
CA PRO A 52 -14.41 -14.85 -4.35
C PRO A 52 -15.61 -15.51 -5.01
N GLU A 53 -16.79 -15.44 -4.38
CA GLU A 53 -18.05 -16.00 -4.90
C GLU A 53 -18.72 -15.10 -5.95
N GLY A 54 -18.36 -13.82 -6.03
CA GLY A 54 -18.92 -12.83 -6.97
C GLY A 54 -18.26 -12.79 -8.35
N HIS A 55 -17.24 -13.60 -8.61
CA HIS A 55 -16.46 -13.57 -9.85
C HIS A 55 -17.26 -13.82 -11.14
N GLY A 56 -18.42 -14.43 -11.07
CA GLY A 56 -19.22 -14.80 -12.27
C GLY A 56 -19.71 -13.60 -13.09
N MET A 57 -19.83 -12.39 -12.52
CA MET A 57 -20.35 -11.23 -13.24
C MET A 57 -19.24 -10.39 -13.90
N TRP A 58 -18.04 -10.39 -13.35
CA TRP A 58 -16.88 -9.67 -13.87
C TRP A 58 -16.33 -10.28 -15.17
N ASP A 59 -16.57 -11.56 -15.38
CA ASP A 59 -16.13 -12.26 -16.58
C ASP A 59 -16.75 -11.76 -17.88
N LYS A 60 -17.83 -10.98 -17.79
CA LYS A 60 -18.52 -10.42 -18.96
C LYS A 60 -17.92 -9.11 -19.46
N PHE A 61 -17.19 -8.38 -18.62
CA PHE A 61 -16.64 -7.07 -18.96
C PHE A 61 -15.10 -7.10 -18.98
N ASN A 62 -14.52 -6.47 -20.00
CA ASN A 62 -13.07 -6.28 -20.09
C ASN A 62 -12.62 -4.96 -19.42
N LEU A 63 -13.56 -4.10 -19.03
CA LEU A 63 -13.33 -2.83 -18.34
C LEU A 63 -14.01 -2.87 -16.99
N ILE A 64 -13.25 -2.63 -15.94
CA ILE A 64 -13.71 -2.50 -14.56
C ILE A 64 -13.38 -1.09 -14.08
N ILE A 65 -14.32 -0.44 -13.42
CA ILE A 65 -14.11 0.84 -12.75
C ILE A 65 -14.12 0.59 -11.24
N LEU A 66 -13.04 0.98 -10.57
CA LEU A 66 -13.00 0.92 -9.12
C LEU A 66 -13.96 1.97 -8.54
N ASN A 67 -14.72 1.55 -7.55
CA ASN A 67 -15.60 2.45 -6.83
C ASN A 67 -14.81 3.43 -5.95
N SER A 68 -15.42 4.58 -5.69
CA SER A 68 -14.92 5.57 -4.74
C SER A 68 -16.07 6.06 -3.87
N ASP A 69 -15.86 6.07 -2.56
CA ASP A 69 -16.82 6.58 -1.58
C ASP A 69 -16.28 7.87 -0.96
N THR A 70 -17.17 8.81 -0.63
CA THR A 70 -16.78 10.02 0.09
C THR A 70 -16.73 9.72 1.58
N ILE A 71 -15.62 10.06 2.21
CA ILE A 71 -15.39 9.92 3.66
C ILE A 71 -15.24 11.30 4.28
N TYR A 72 -15.61 11.42 5.56
CA TYR A 72 -15.65 12.71 6.27
C TYR A 72 -14.78 12.73 7.52
N ASP A 73 -14.32 11.56 8.00
CA ASP A 73 -13.48 11.44 9.19
C ASP A 73 -12.56 10.21 9.11
N ASP A 74 -11.61 10.14 10.06
CA ASP A 74 -10.62 9.08 10.13
C ASP A 74 -11.24 7.70 10.41
N ASN A 75 -12.32 7.62 11.18
CA ASN A 75 -13.00 6.34 11.47
C ASN A 75 -13.62 5.76 10.19
N GLN A 76 -14.24 6.60 9.38
CA GLN A 76 -14.78 6.18 8.08
C GLN A 76 -13.66 5.77 7.13
N ALA A 77 -12.50 6.46 7.15
CA ALA A 77 -11.34 6.10 6.37
C ALA A 77 -10.79 4.72 6.77
N LEU A 78 -10.66 4.45 8.07
CA LEU A 78 -10.19 3.17 8.59
C LEU A 78 -11.19 2.04 8.30
N ALA A 79 -12.48 2.28 8.46
CA ALA A 79 -13.53 1.31 8.13
C ALA A 79 -13.53 0.98 6.63
N TYR A 80 -13.34 1.98 5.77
CA TYR A 80 -13.24 1.78 4.33
C TYR A 80 -11.98 0.99 3.95
N MET A 81 -10.84 1.32 4.57
CA MET A 81 -9.60 0.55 4.40
C MET A 81 -9.79 -0.93 4.78
N GLN A 82 -10.42 -1.20 5.93
CA GLN A 82 -10.67 -2.58 6.37
C GLN A 82 -11.57 -3.32 5.38
N LYS A 83 -12.62 -2.68 4.90
CA LYS A 83 -13.49 -3.24 3.84
C LYS A 83 -12.72 -3.55 2.56
N CYS A 84 -11.77 -2.70 2.16
CA CYS A 84 -10.90 -2.99 1.01
C CYS A 84 -10.02 -4.23 1.27
N ILE A 85 -9.43 -4.34 2.46
CA ILE A 85 -8.60 -5.49 2.85
C ILE A 85 -9.42 -6.79 2.85
N ASP A 86 -10.62 -6.77 3.41
CA ASP A 86 -11.54 -7.92 3.44
C ASP A 86 -11.93 -8.38 2.04
N CYS A 87 -11.92 -7.47 1.07
CA CYS A 87 -12.11 -7.75 -0.35
C CYS A 87 -10.82 -8.18 -1.09
N GLY A 88 -9.69 -8.35 -0.38
CA GLY A 88 -8.42 -8.79 -0.96
C GLY A 88 -7.56 -7.67 -1.57
N PHE A 89 -7.87 -6.40 -1.31
CA PHE A 89 -7.00 -5.28 -1.69
C PHE A 89 -5.92 -5.04 -0.63
N GLU A 90 -4.82 -4.42 -1.02
CA GLU A 90 -3.71 -4.03 -0.13
C GLU A 90 -4.11 -2.93 0.88
N GLY A 91 -5.15 -2.16 0.55
CA GLY A 91 -5.65 -1.03 1.32
C GLY A 91 -6.44 -0.07 0.44
N ALA A 92 -6.49 1.20 0.83
CA ALA A 92 -7.23 2.25 0.13
C ALA A 92 -6.33 3.43 -0.26
N ILE A 93 -6.77 4.22 -1.22
CA ILE A 93 -6.17 5.52 -1.57
C ILE A 93 -7.19 6.60 -1.23
N ILE A 94 -6.80 7.52 -0.36
CA ILE A 94 -7.58 8.71 -0.04
C ILE A 94 -7.11 9.84 -0.94
N ARG A 95 -8.04 10.59 -1.51
CA ARG A 95 -7.77 11.74 -2.35
C ARG A 95 -8.68 12.91 -1.96
N ASP A 96 -8.14 14.09 -1.94
CA ASP A 96 -8.95 15.31 -1.81
C ASP A 96 -9.82 15.49 -3.07
N LEU A 97 -11.11 15.70 -2.86
CA LEU A 97 -12.11 15.82 -3.93
C LEU A 97 -11.91 17.04 -4.83
N HIS A 98 -11.26 18.09 -4.30
CA HIS A 98 -11.09 19.38 -4.96
C HIS A 98 -9.73 19.54 -5.65
N THR A 99 -8.84 18.52 -5.55
CA THR A 99 -7.52 18.60 -6.16
C THR A 99 -7.54 18.18 -7.63
N GLU A 100 -6.90 18.98 -8.47
CA GLU A 100 -6.66 18.70 -9.88
C GLU A 100 -5.62 17.59 -10.10
N TYR A 101 -5.63 17.00 -11.28
CA TYR A 101 -4.63 16.03 -11.66
C TYR A 101 -3.30 16.69 -12.01
N LYS A 102 -2.19 16.19 -11.41
CA LYS A 102 -0.83 16.66 -11.71
C LYS A 102 0.03 15.52 -12.22
N PHE A 103 0.51 15.62 -13.45
CA PHE A 103 1.42 14.65 -14.05
C PHE A 103 2.75 14.58 -13.30
N GLY A 104 3.29 13.36 -13.15
CA GLY A 104 4.62 13.12 -12.60
C GLY A 104 4.81 13.53 -11.13
N SER A 105 3.74 13.86 -10.41
CA SER A 105 3.81 14.29 -9.02
C SER A 105 3.18 13.27 -8.06
N ARG A 106 3.59 13.35 -6.80
CA ARG A 106 2.94 12.65 -5.66
C ARG A 106 2.42 13.71 -4.68
N PRO A 107 1.24 14.28 -4.94
CA PRO A 107 0.72 15.35 -4.10
C PRO A 107 0.38 14.81 -2.70
N ALA A 108 0.57 15.65 -1.67
CA ALA A 108 0.19 15.32 -0.29
C ALA A 108 -1.33 15.09 -0.13
N THR A 109 -2.12 15.59 -1.08
CA THR A 109 -3.58 15.38 -1.17
C THR A 109 -3.99 13.99 -1.65
N MET A 110 -3.01 13.12 -1.95
CA MET A 110 -3.22 11.72 -2.29
C MET A 110 -2.44 10.84 -1.32
N MET A 111 -3.11 10.18 -0.41
CA MET A 111 -2.53 9.35 0.65
C MET A 111 -2.87 7.88 0.45
N LYS A 112 -1.89 7.01 0.72
CA LYS A 112 -2.12 5.56 0.79
C LYS A 112 -2.44 5.16 2.21
N LEU A 113 -3.58 4.51 2.39
CA LEU A 113 -4.00 3.95 3.65
C LEU A 113 -3.86 2.43 3.59
N LYS A 114 -2.95 1.89 4.39
CA LYS A 114 -2.59 0.47 4.40
C LYS A 114 -2.49 -0.03 5.83
N LYS A 115 -2.79 -1.30 6.03
CA LYS A 115 -2.51 -1.96 7.30
C LYS A 115 -1.02 -2.27 7.39
N PHE A 116 -0.48 -2.12 8.60
CA PHE A 116 0.87 -2.52 8.95
C PHE A 116 0.80 -3.39 10.20
N ASP A 117 1.68 -4.36 10.25
CA ASP A 117 2.00 -5.09 11.46
C ASP A 117 3.38 -4.67 11.95
N ASP A 118 3.66 -4.86 13.21
CA ASP A 118 4.99 -4.69 13.79
C ASP A 118 5.34 -5.89 14.68
N ALA A 119 6.63 -6.19 14.73
CA ALA A 119 7.17 -7.22 15.60
C ALA A 119 8.62 -6.91 15.96
N GLU A 120 9.13 -7.60 16.96
CA GLU A 120 10.49 -7.46 17.42
C GLU A 120 11.36 -8.62 16.94
N PHE A 121 12.56 -8.28 16.47
CA PHE A 121 13.51 -9.22 15.91
C PHE A 121 14.90 -8.99 16.49
N GLU A 122 15.64 -10.06 16.73
CA GLU A 122 17.03 -9.98 17.20
C GLU A 122 17.95 -9.52 16.05
N CYS A 123 18.77 -8.50 16.32
CA CYS A 123 19.81 -8.06 15.39
C CYS A 123 21.01 -9.00 15.50
N ILE A 124 21.38 -9.62 14.38
CA ILE A 124 22.53 -10.54 14.31
C ILE A 124 23.65 -10.03 13.40
N GLY A 125 23.43 -8.90 12.72
CA GLY A 125 24.43 -8.33 11.84
C GLY A 125 24.03 -6.98 11.28
N VAL A 126 24.96 -6.32 10.61
CA VAL A 126 24.78 -5.08 9.86
C VAL A 126 25.47 -5.22 8.51
N GLU A 127 24.81 -4.79 7.46
CA GLU A 127 25.36 -4.69 6.12
C GLU A 127 25.13 -3.28 5.55
N HIS A 128 25.96 -2.87 4.59
CA HIS A 128 25.76 -1.60 3.91
C HIS A 128 25.99 -1.71 2.40
N THR A 129 25.44 -0.74 1.68
CA THR A 129 25.68 -0.54 0.25
C THR A 129 26.13 0.90 0.02
N GLY A 130 26.89 1.11 -1.06
CA GLY A 130 27.47 2.42 -1.36
C GLY A 130 28.68 2.77 -0.48
N ASN A 131 29.29 3.94 -0.75
CA ASN A 131 30.42 4.44 0.00
C ASN A 131 29.92 5.31 1.17
N PRO A 132 30.40 5.09 2.41
CA PRO A 132 30.06 5.95 3.56
C PRO A 132 30.40 7.43 3.36
N ASP A 133 31.45 7.75 2.59
CA ASP A 133 31.87 9.12 2.28
C ASP A 133 30.99 9.77 1.21
N ASP A 134 30.22 8.99 0.47
CA ASP A 134 29.30 9.46 -0.55
C ASP A 134 27.89 9.56 0.05
N LYS A 135 27.35 10.77 0.13
CA LYS A 135 25.99 11.02 0.64
C LYS A 135 24.89 10.42 -0.24
N ILE A 136 25.23 10.10 -1.50
CA ILE A 136 24.31 9.55 -2.48
C ILE A 136 24.54 8.03 -2.57
N GLY A 137 23.52 7.24 -2.28
CA GLY A 137 23.55 5.78 -2.42
C GLY A 137 24.03 5.00 -1.19
N PHE A 138 24.59 5.67 -0.15
CA PHE A 138 24.94 4.99 1.09
C PHE A 138 23.69 4.57 1.85
N ASN A 139 23.57 3.28 2.10
CA ASN A 139 22.46 2.70 2.84
C ASN A 139 22.94 1.62 3.80
N VAL A 140 22.34 1.56 4.99
CA VAL A 140 22.63 0.56 6.02
C VAL A 140 21.39 -0.29 6.24
N ARG A 141 21.61 -1.60 6.38
CA ARG A 141 20.57 -2.58 6.66
C ARG A 141 20.97 -3.40 7.89
N LEU A 142 20.00 -3.64 8.75
CA LEU A 142 20.18 -4.59 9.85
C LEU A 142 19.84 -6.00 9.35
N VAL A 143 20.69 -6.95 9.71
CA VAL A 143 20.47 -8.38 9.49
C VAL A 143 19.78 -8.92 10.73
N LEU A 144 18.54 -9.40 10.56
CA LEU A 144 17.66 -9.78 11.65
C LEU A 144 17.32 -11.26 11.58
N LYS A 145 17.25 -11.91 12.75
CA LYS A 145 16.74 -13.27 12.88
C LYS A 145 15.22 -13.23 12.92
N ASN A 146 14.57 -14.08 12.11
CA ASN A 146 13.13 -14.16 12.11
C ASN A 146 12.59 -14.76 13.43
N ASP A 147 11.45 -14.26 13.89
CA ASP A 147 10.85 -14.60 15.18
C ASP A 147 10.12 -15.96 15.21
N ILE A 148 9.72 -16.45 14.03
CA ILE A 148 8.93 -17.69 13.90
C ILE A 148 9.70 -18.88 13.29
N ASN A 149 10.91 -18.65 12.79
CA ASN A 149 11.77 -19.68 12.23
C ASN A 149 13.24 -19.22 12.24
N ASP A 150 14.17 -20.07 11.84
CA ASP A 150 15.61 -19.75 11.83
C ASP A 150 16.07 -18.96 10.58
N LEU A 151 15.16 -18.50 9.76
CA LEU A 151 15.49 -17.70 8.58
C LEU A 151 15.97 -16.30 9.00
N VAL A 152 16.79 -15.73 8.14
CA VAL A 152 17.38 -14.41 8.33
C VAL A 152 16.90 -13.49 7.20
N PHE A 153 16.68 -12.21 7.52
CA PHE A 153 16.31 -11.21 6.53
C PHE A 153 17.02 -9.88 6.82
N SER A 154 17.16 -9.07 5.78
CA SER A 154 17.77 -7.74 5.92
C SER A 154 16.67 -6.67 5.87
N CYS A 155 16.73 -5.75 6.84
CA CYS A 155 15.77 -4.67 7.00
C CYS A 155 16.46 -3.31 6.84
N THR A 156 15.91 -2.43 6.01
CA THR A 156 16.49 -1.10 5.77
C THR A 156 16.35 -0.21 7.00
N LEU A 157 17.47 0.40 7.39
CA LEU A 157 17.50 1.43 8.42
C LEU A 157 17.14 2.78 7.81
N THR A 158 16.09 3.39 8.29
CA THR A 158 15.73 4.77 7.97
C THR A 158 16.48 5.74 8.87
N GLY A 159 16.71 6.97 8.42
CA GLY A 159 17.43 7.98 9.21
C GLY A 159 18.42 8.79 8.38
N THR A 160 19.10 9.69 9.03
CA THR A 160 20.18 10.51 8.45
C THR A 160 21.41 9.67 8.13
N VAL A 161 22.31 10.21 7.30
CA VAL A 161 23.60 9.54 7.01
C VAL A 161 24.41 9.31 8.30
N ASN A 162 24.42 10.28 9.21
CA ASN A 162 25.16 10.19 10.48
C ASN A 162 24.61 9.08 11.38
N GLU A 163 23.30 8.98 11.54
CA GLU A 163 22.65 7.90 12.30
C GLU A 163 22.97 6.51 11.70
N ARG A 164 22.97 6.42 10.38
CA ARG A 164 23.35 5.18 9.69
C ARG A 164 24.84 4.82 9.88
N LEU A 165 25.72 5.82 9.87
CA LEU A 165 27.14 5.64 10.16
C LEU A 165 27.36 5.19 11.60
N ASP A 166 26.67 5.78 12.57
CA ASP A 166 26.74 5.38 13.97
C ASP A 166 26.35 3.91 14.16
N ILE A 167 25.27 3.47 13.53
CA ILE A 167 24.84 2.06 13.57
C ILE A 167 25.85 1.14 12.88
N LEU A 168 26.47 1.56 11.79
CA LEU A 168 27.50 0.78 11.12
C LEU A 168 28.75 0.63 12.00
N ASN A 169 29.17 1.68 12.70
CA ASN A 169 30.33 1.69 13.58
C ASN A 169 30.06 1.01 14.93
N ASN A 170 28.82 1.07 15.41
CA ASN A 170 28.38 0.49 16.68
C ASN A 170 27.15 -0.40 16.44
N PRO A 171 27.31 -1.56 15.80
CA PRO A 171 26.19 -2.41 15.42
C PRO A 171 25.44 -2.94 16.65
N PRO A 172 24.11 -2.89 16.64
CA PRO A 172 23.26 -3.29 17.78
C PRO A 172 23.07 -4.81 17.85
N ILE A 173 24.17 -5.57 17.80
CA ILE A 173 24.12 -7.04 17.81
C ILE A 173 23.52 -7.53 19.13
N GLY A 174 22.59 -8.47 19.05
CA GLY A 174 21.89 -9.06 20.20
C GLY A 174 20.79 -8.18 20.78
N LYS A 175 20.60 -6.96 20.27
CA LYS A 175 19.48 -6.10 20.68
C LYS A 175 18.20 -6.45 19.92
N SER A 176 17.06 -6.18 20.56
CA SER A 176 15.75 -6.28 19.95
C SER A 176 15.47 -5.06 19.06
N VAL A 177 15.00 -5.30 17.85
CA VAL A 177 14.70 -4.27 16.83
C VAL A 177 13.23 -4.35 16.48
N THR A 178 12.50 -3.26 16.69
CA THR A 178 11.12 -3.13 16.25
C THR A 178 11.07 -2.86 14.76
N VAL A 179 10.43 -3.73 14.02
CA VAL A 179 10.28 -3.65 12.56
C VAL A 179 8.81 -3.56 12.21
N LYS A 180 8.48 -2.59 11.36
CA LYS A 180 7.15 -2.41 10.77
C LYS A 180 7.15 -3.03 9.37
N PHE A 181 6.13 -3.82 9.05
CA PHE A 181 6.00 -4.50 7.76
C PHE A 181 4.53 -4.60 7.34
N TYR A 182 4.25 -4.93 6.07
CA TYR A 182 2.88 -5.04 5.57
C TYR A 182 2.24 -6.38 5.92
N GLU A 183 2.95 -7.46 5.60
CA GLU A 183 2.48 -8.83 5.77
C GLU A 183 3.69 -9.77 5.88
N ARG A 184 3.44 -11.03 6.12
CA ARG A 184 4.48 -12.06 6.04
C ARG A 184 4.41 -12.79 4.72
N THR A 185 5.57 -13.05 4.15
CA THR A 185 5.69 -13.91 2.95
C THR A 185 5.26 -15.35 3.27
N LYS A 186 5.14 -16.20 2.25
CA LYS A 186 4.85 -17.64 2.43
C LYS A 186 5.87 -18.34 3.34
N ASN A 187 7.10 -17.84 3.41
CA ASN A 187 8.15 -18.36 4.29
C ASN A 187 8.13 -17.70 5.68
N GLY A 188 7.13 -16.90 6.01
CA GLY A 188 6.99 -16.22 7.29
C GLY A 188 7.90 -15.00 7.47
N LEU A 189 8.65 -14.58 6.45
CA LEU A 189 9.50 -13.39 6.53
C LEU A 189 8.67 -12.10 6.38
N PRO A 190 9.02 -11.02 7.12
CA PRO A 190 8.38 -9.71 6.94
C PRO A 190 8.56 -9.15 5.54
N PHE A 191 7.47 -8.72 4.91
CA PHE A 191 7.47 -8.13 3.57
C PHE A 191 7.44 -6.60 3.65
N HIS A 192 8.28 -5.93 2.86
CA HIS A 192 8.50 -4.47 2.92
C HIS A 192 8.85 -3.97 4.33
N ALA A 193 9.75 -4.68 4.99
CA ALA A 193 10.18 -4.42 6.35
C ALA A 193 11.02 -3.13 6.46
N ASN A 194 10.72 -2.32 7.49
CA ASN A 194 11.47 -1.13 7.83
C ASN A 194 11.71 -1.06 9.33
N VAL A 195 12.94 -0.70 9.73
CA VAL A 195 13.29 -0.49 11.14
C VAL A 195 12.55 0.74 11.66
N VAL A 196 11.84 0.57 12.77
CA VAL A 196 11.15 1.65 13.50
C VAL A 196 11.96 2.10 14.70
N GLY A 197 12.61 1.17 15.40
CA GLY A 197 13.42 1.48 16.57
C GLY A 197 14.28 0.31 17.01
N ILE A 198 15.38 0.63 17.69
CA ILE A 198 16.25 -0.34 18.36
C ILE A 198 15.95 -0.22 19.84
N ARG A 199 15.65 -1.35 20.48
CA ARG A 199 15.29 -1.38 21.90
C ARG A 199 16.54 -1.53 22.74
N ASP A 200 16.75 -0.61 23.66
CA ASP A 200 17.79 -0.64 24.68
C ASP A 200 17.18 -1.12 25.99
N TYR A 201 16.70 -2.37 26.00
CA TYR A 201 16.31 -2.96 27.28
C TYR A 201 17.58 -3.44 27.98
N GLU A 202 17.89 -2.87 29.11
CA GLU A 202 18.82 -3.51 30.05
C GLU A 202 18.23 -4.88 30.43
N LYS A 203 19.05 -5.92 30.23
CA LYS A 203 18.72 -7.27 30.70
C LYS A 203 18.96 -7.37 32.19
#